data_b1dacef8095ed312141689ab8f2cd72e
#
_entry.id   b1dacef8095ed312141689ab8f2cd72e
#
_cell.length_a   1.000
_cell.length_b   1.000
_cell.length_c   1.000
_cell.angle_alpha   90.00
_cell.angle_beta   90.00
_cell.angle_gamma   90.00
#
_symmetry.space_group_name_H-M   'P 1'
#
loop_
_entity.id
_entity.type
_entity.pdbx_description
1 polymer ?
#
loop_
_entity_poly.entity_id
_entity_poly.type
_entity_poly.pdbx_seq_one_letter_code
_entity_poly.pdbx_strand_id
1 'polypeptide(L)'
;MSLFDEIVIRDANCRKYGQLQQMYGTTDVLPLWIADMDFVTPEPVMNTLRSVVAQPVQGYNLDYPQWKESVIHWYAQQYDADVRPHWLHFIPGVIKTIVLSLMALTRPGDNILTCTPIYDPYPNLVKTSGRNLIQTRLIEKDGYYEFDWHDFSEKLKQCKMFLFPSPHNPGGMVWSRETLEQVSHYCQQAGVIILSDEVHSDLTLPGKRHLPFFTLNEASGSQSIVLTSISKTFNTAAIQGGIAIIKNDELRHQFYHFLDNCYLAETHSLQQAAIYSAFTHCGDWHQKLLAYLADNVAYIKREIEKHCPLISVVYGGASYLLFLNAVKMGLNDAQLSDFFVHEAKLGLSPGAQYGPGGEGHMRLNVGCPRSVLVEAMSRLKAAYQTRQNA
;
A
#
# COMPACT_ATOMS: atom_id res chain seq x y z
N MET A 1 17.96 7.39 -21.89
CA MET A 1 17.89 7.57 -20.42
C MET A 1 16.41 7.58 -20.07
N SER A 2 15.97 6.76 -19.14
CA SER A 2 14.56 6.74 -18.70
C SER A 2 14.24 8.00 -17.89
N LEU A 3 12.98 8.44 -17.92
CA LEU A 3 12.47 9.50 -17.01
C LEU A 3 12.73 9.18 -15.53
N PHE A 4 12.83 7.89 -15.19
CA PHE A 4 13.02 7.39 -13.83
C PHE A 4 14.50 7.16 -13.44
N ASP A 5 15.47 7.50 -14.32
CA ASP A 5 16.90 7.38 -14.01
C ASP A 5 17.46 8.64 -13.31
N GLU A 6 16.68 9.72 -13.28
CA GLU A 6 17.07 10.97 -12.66
C GLU A 6 17.12 10.84 -11.14
N ILE A 7 18.24 11.26 -10.53
CA ILE A 7 18.37 11.34 -9.07
C ILE A 7 17.77 12.66 -8.60
N VAL A 8 16.65 12.58 -7.92
CA VAL A 8 15.96 13.73 -7.35
C VAL A 8 16.48 14.01 -5.96
N ILE A 9 17.05 15.20 -5.76
CA ILE A 9 17.43 15.68 -4.43
C ILE A 9 16.17 16.08 -3.68
N ARG A 10 15.88 15.36 -2.60
CA ARG A 10 14.68 15.61 -1.79
C ARG A 10 14.99 16.61 -0.68
N ASP A 11 13.97 17.39 -0.30
CA ASP A 11 14.06 18.34 0.81
C ASP A 11 14.45 17.64 2.12
N ALA A 12 15.26 18.33 2.96
CA ALA A 12 15.70 17.82 4.26
C ALA A 12 14.55 17.53 5.23
N ASN A 13 13.39 18.19 5.06
CA ASN A 13 12.16 17.93 5.84
C ASN A 13 11.38 16.70 5.33
N CYS A 14 11.81 16.07 4.24
CA CYS A 14 11.23 14.81 3.77
C CYS A 14 11.46 13.71 4.80
N ARG A 15 10.40 13.01 5.21
CA ARG A 15 10.47 11.94 6.22
C ARG A 15 11.54 10.89 5.91
N LYS A 16 11.69 10.51 4.63
CA LYS A 16 12.60 9.47 4.17
C LYS A 16 14.05 9.75 4.56
N TYR A 17 14.47 10.98 4.46
CA TYR A 17 15.85 11.43 4.75
C TYR A 17 15.97 12.12 6.12
N GLY A 18 14.98 12.93 6.48
CA GLY A 18 15.02 13.71 7.74
C GLY A 18 14.87 12.88 9.02
N GLN A 19 14.37 11.65 8.94
CA GLN A 19 14.20 10.80 10.12
C GLN A 19 15.26 9.68 10.26
N LEU A 20 16.32 9.67 9.44
CA LEU A 20 17.32 8.60 9.47
C LEU A 20 18.00 8.46 10.84
N GLN A 21 18.42 9.56 11.45
CA GLN A 21 19.03 9.54 12.78
C GLN A 21 18.08 8.95 13.84
N GLN A 22 16.80 9.30 13.77
CA GLN A 22 15.79 8.79 14.71
C GLN A 22 15.50 7.30 14.49
N MET A 23 15.45 6.86 13.22
CA MET A 23 15.05 5.48 12.86
C MET A 23 16.20 4.49 13.01
N TYR A 24 17.42 4.89 12.70
CA TYR A 24 18.56 3.97 12.56
C TYR A 24 19.74 4.32 13.48
N GLY A 25 19.67 5.40 14.25
CA GLY A 25 20.79 5.87 15.07
C GLY A 25 21.94 6.47 14.26
N THR A 26 21.80 6.55 12.93
CA THR A 26 22.81 7.05 12.00
C THR A 26 22.17 7.65 10.77
N THR A 27 22.87 8.58 10.09
CA THR A 27 22.50 9.08 8.77
C THR A 27 23.31 8.44 7.64
N ASP A 28 24.31 7.59 7.97
CA ASP A 28 25.17 6.89 7.00
C ASP A 28 24.51 5.59 6.50
N VAL A 29 23.28 5.71 6.00
CA VAL A 29 22.53 4.61 5.38
C VAL A 29 21.85 5.09 4.11
N LEU A 30 21.73 4.19 3.13
CA LEU A 30 20.91 4.42 1.94
C LEU A 30 19.42 4.17 2.28
N PRO A 31 18.54 5.19 2.26
CA PRO A 31 17.17 5.05 2.76
C PRO A 31 16.26 4.37 1.73
N LEU A 32 15.88 3.13 2.02
CA LEU A 32 14.98 2.31 1.18
C LEU A 32 13.81 1.75 2.02
N TRP A 33 13.30 2.53 2.96
CA TRP A 33 12.33 2.09 3.99
C TRP A 33 10.90 2.54 3.78
N ILE A 34 10.66 3.85 3.64
CA ILE A 34 9.30 4.41 3.56
C ILE A 34 8.67 4.14 2.19
N ALA A 35 7.36 3.91 2.19
CA ALA A 35 6.59 3.61 0.98
C ALA A 35 6.21 4.88 0.20
N ASP A 36 7.21 5.60 -0.29
CA ASP A 36 7.14 6.62 -1.34
C ASP A 36 8.26 6.39 -2.36
N MET A 37 8.12 6.91 -3.56
CA MET A 37 9.12 6.75 -4.62
C MET A 37 10.05 7.96 -4.69
N ASP A 38 11.28 7.76 -5.19
CA ASP A 38 12.25 8.82 -5.47
C ASP A 38 12.19 9.29 -6.93
N PHE A 39 11.01 9.23 -7.53
CA PHE A 39 10.73 9.74 -8.88
C PHE A 39 9.99 11.07 -8.82
N VAL A 40 10.17 11.88 -9.85
CA VAL A 40 9.40 13.12 -10.00
C VAL A 40 7.92 12.79 -10.17
N THR A 41 7.07 13.51 -9.43
CA THR A 41 5.61 13.45 -9.63
C THR A 41 5.27 13.84 -11.08
N PRO A 42 4.33 13.17 -11.75
CA PRO A 42 3.97 13.45 -13.15
C PRO A 42 3.69 14.92 -13.40
N GLU A 43 4.32 15.50 -14.45
CA GLU A 43 4.23 16.92 -14.76
C GLU A 43 2.77 17.41 -14.99
N PRO A 44 1.84 16.64 -15.60
CA PRO A 44 0.44 17.07 -15.69
C PRO A 44 -0.20 17.32 -14.32
N VAL A 45 0.09 16.47 -13.32
CA VAL A 45 -0.39 16.64 -11.94
C VAL A 45 0.19 17.91 -11.34
N MET A 46 1.50 18.12 -11.46
CA MET A 46 2.17 19.30 -10.90
C MET A 46 1.69 20.60 -11.55
N ASN A 47 1.46 20.62 -12.86
CA ASN A 47 0.91 21.77 -13.56
C ASN A 47 -0.50 22.11 -13.11
N THR A 48 -1.34 21.11 -12.95
CA THR A 48 -2.70 21.28 -12.44
C THR A 48 -2.68 21.85 -11.01
N LEU A 49 -1.83 21.33 -10.13
CA LEU A 49 -1.68 21.84 -8.76
C LEU A 49 -1.21 23.29 -8.73
N ARG A 50 -0.21 23.65 -9.56
CA ARG A 50 0.26 25.05 -9.69
C ARG A 50 -0.87 25.97 -10.11
N SER A 51 -1.73 25.55 -11.04
CA SER A 51 -2.86 26.37 -11.51
C SER A 51 -3.92 26.58 -10.42
N VAL A 52 -4.16 25.57 -9.57
CA VAL A 52 -5.08 25.71 -8.42
C VAL A 52 -4.51 26.69 -7.39
N VAL A 53 -3.22 26.53 -7.03
CA VAL A 53 -2.56 27.42 -6.05
C VAL A 53 -2.43 28.86 -6.57
N ALA A 54 -2.30 29.04 -7.89
CA ALA A 54 -2.21 30.36 -8.52
C ALA A 54 -3.54 31.16 -8.52
N GLN A 55 -4.66 30.55 -8.13
CA GLN A 55 -5.92 31.27 -8.00
C GLN A 55 -5.80 32.39 -6.93
N PRO A 56 -6.26 33.60 -7.22
CA PRO A 56 -6.05 34.75 -6.34
C PRO A 56 -6.87 34.65 -5.03
N VAL A 57 -7.93 33.83 -5.03
CA VAL A 57 -8.77 33.59 -3.84
C VAL A 57 -8.87 32.09 -3.62
N GLN A 58 -8.44 31.63 -2.45
CA GLN A 58 -8.55 30.23 -2.01
C GLN A 58 -9.81 30.09 -1.15
N GLY A 59 -10.98 30.15 -1.81
CA GLY A 59 -12.29 30.04 -1.17
C GLY A 59 -12.82 28.61 -1.13
N TYR A 60 -14.05 28.45 -0.61
CA TYR A 60 -14.77 27.18 -0.67
C TYR A 60 -15.10 26.82 -2.12
N ASN A 61 -14.81 25.58 -2.49
CA ASN A 61 -15.06 25.06 -3.84
C ASN A 61 -16.21 24.05 -3.83
N LEU A 62 -16.90 23.97 -4.95
CA LEU A 62 -17.86 22.90 -5.20
C LEU A 62 -17.14 21.58 -5.43
N ASP A 63 -17.86 20.48 -5.23
CA ASP A 63 -17.42 19.17 -5.69
C ASP A 63 -17.49 19.13 -7.23
N TYR A 64 -16.32 19.01 -7.89
CA TYR A 64 -16.26 18.98 -9.35
C TYR A 64 -16.56 17.58 -9.88
N PRO A 65 -17.59 17.38 -10.73
CA PRO A 65 -17.93 16.08 -11.28
C PRO A 65 -16.77 15.40 -12.02
N GLN A 66 -15.89 16.18 -12.64
CA GLN A 66 -14.79 15.70 -13.49
C GLN A 66 -13.86 14.71 -12.78
N TRP A 67 -13.61 14.86 -11.47
CA TRP A 67 -12.76 13.90 -10.79
C TRP A 67 -13.44 12.53 -10.68
N LYS A 68 -14.77 12.48 -10.49
CA LYS A 68 -15.54 11.22 -10.46
C LYS A 68 -15.55 10.57 -11.84
N GLU A 69 -15.75 11.36 -12.88
CA GLU A 69 -15.72 10.88 -14.27
C GLU A 69 -14.35 10.30 -14.63
N SER A 70 -13.25 10.94 -14.19
CA SER A 70 -11.91 10.42 -14.42
C SER A 70 -11.66 9.08 -13.69
N VAL A 71 -12.17 8.92 -12.47
CA VAL A 71 -12.12 7.65 -11.74
C VAL A 71 -12.91 6.56 -12.46
N ILE A 72 -14.14 6.84 -12.89
CA ILE A 72 -14.99 5.88 -13.62
C ILE A 72 -14.27 5.41 -14.89
N HIS A 73 -13.74 6.35 -15.66
CA HIS A 73 -13.01 6.04 -16.89
C HIS A 73 -11.74 5.20 -16.60
N TRP A 74 -10.97 5.57 -15.57
CA TRP A 74 -9.78 4.82 -15.13
C TRP A 74 -10.12 3.39 -14.77
N TYR A 75 -11.17 3.20 -13.95
CA TYR A 75 -11.59 1.86 -13.52
C TYR A 75 -12.08 1.00 -14.69
N ALA A 76 -12.82 1.59 -15.64
CA ALA A 76 -13.23 0.91 -16.86
C ALA A 76 -12.03 0.47 -17.71
N GLN A 77 -11.02 1.32 -17.86
CA GLN A 77 -9.83 1.01 -18.67
C GLN A 77 -8.86 0.03 -18.00
N GLN A 78 -8.57 0.23 -16.70
CA GLN A 78 -7.54 -0.57 -16.01
C GLN A 78 -8.07 -1.91 -15.51
N TYR A 79 -9.32 -1.95 -15.07
CA TYR A 79 -9.89 -3.10 -14.37
C TYR A 79 -11.07 -3.75 -15.08
N ASP A 80 -11.57 -3.16 -16.17
CA ASP A 80 -12.84 -3.58 -16.83
C ASP A 80 -14.00 -3.57 -15.81
N ALA A 81 -14.04 -2.53 -15.00
CA ALA A 81 -14.97 -2.38 -13.88
C ALA A 81 -15.95 -1.24 -14.10
N ASP A 82 -17.25 -1.54 -14.00
CA ASP A 82 -18.31 -0.53 -14.01
C ASP A 82 -18.42 0.10 -12.62
N VAL A 83 -18.21 1.41 -12.56
CA VAL A 83 -18.31 2.22 -11.35
C VAL A 83 -19.34 3.32 -11.56
N ARG A 84 -20.30 3.47 -10.63
CA ARG A 84 -21.32 4.50 -10.73
C ARG A 84 -20.93 5.76 -9.93
N PRO A 85 -21.26 6.98 -10.40
CA PRO A 85 -20.86 8.22 -9.72
C PRO A 85 -21.26 8.31 -8.25
N HIS A 86 -22.42 7.77 -7.88
CA HIS A 86 -22.92 7.79 -6.50
C HIS A 86 -22.25 6.77 -5.57
N TRP A 87 -21.47 5.81 -6.10
CA TRP A 87 -20.63 4.92 -5.28
C TRP A 87 -19.34 5.59 -4.83
N LEU A 88 -18.93 6.67 -5.54
CA LEU A 88 -17.67 7.37 -5.34
C LEU A 88 -17.82 8.52 -4.35
N HIS A 89 -16.97 8.51 -3.35
CA HIS A 89 -16.83 9.64 -2.44
C HIS A 89 -15.38 9.94 -2.13
N PHE A 90 -15.13 11.23 -1.91
CA PHE A 90 -13.87 11.70 -1.38
C PHE A 90 -13.70 11.24 0.07
N ILE A 91 -12.45 10.93 0.45
CA ILE A 91 -12.07 10.60 1.81
C ILE A 91 -10.79 11.35 2.22
N PRO A 92 -10.61 11.68 3.51
CA PRO A 92 -9.49 12.51 3.97
C PRO A 92 -8.14 11.79 3.97
N GLY A 93 -8.06 10.63 3.35
CA GLY A 93 -6.90 9.76 3.21
C GLY A 93 -7.15 8.37 3.76
N VAL A 94 -6.53 7.35 3.15
CA VAL A 94 -6.82 5.92 3.40
C VAL A 94 -6.68 5.56 4.88
N ILE A 95 -5.55 5.87 5.51
CA ILE A 95 -5.29 5.55 6.92
C ILE A 95 -6.32 6.18 7.87
N LYS A 96 -6.65 7.45 7.67
CA LYS A 96 -7.69 8.13 8.45
C LYS A 96 -9.05 7.46 8.26
N THR A 97 -9.34 7.08 7.02
CA THR A 97 -10.61 6.45 6.65
C THR A 97 -10.77 5.06 7.23
N ILE A 98 -9.70 4.31 7.41
CA ILE A 98 -9.75 3.03 8.14
C ILE A 98 -10.31 3.28 9.56
N VAL A 99 -9.77 4.23 10.30
CA VAL A 99 -10.27 4.57 11.65
C VAL A 99 -11.73 5.04 11.60
N LEU A 100 -12.06 5.90 10.64
CA LEU A 100 -13.42 6.41 10.47
C LEU A 100 -14.42 5.30 10.12
N SER A 101 -14.00 4.32 9.30
CA SER A 101 -14.82 3.14 8.99
C SER A 101 -15.04 2.26 10.23
N LEU A 102 -14.01 2.06 11.04
CA LEU A 102 -14.16 1.36 12.33
C LEU A 102 -15.17 2.07 13.24
N MET A 103 -15.09 3.41 13.34
CA MET A 103 -15.98 4.19 14.18
C MET A 103 -17.43 4.22 13.66
N ALA A 104 -17.61 4.31 12.35
CA ALA A 104 -18.92 4.39 11.71
C ALA A 104 -19.69 3.07 11.72
N LEU A 105 -18.99 1.94 11.57
CA LEU A 105 -19.59 0.65 11.22
C LEU A 105 -19.41 -0.42 12.29
N THR A 106 -18.69 -0.11 13.36
CA THR A 106 -18.48 -1.04 14.49
C THR A 106 -18.61 -0.29 15.82
N ARG A 107 -18.65 -1.01 16.93
CA ARG A 107 -18.74 -0.48 18.28
C ARG A 107 -17.44 -0.72 19.06
N PRO A 108 -17.12 0.09 20.08
CA PRO A 108 -16.05 -0.25 21.01
C PRO A 108 -16.22 -1.68 21.56
N GLY A 109 -15.12 -2.44 21.61
CA GLY A 109 -15.13 -3.84 22.00
C GLY A 109 -15.41 -4.85 20.88
N ASP A 110 -15.87 -4.42 19.69
CA ASP A 110 -16.01 -5.33 18.54
C ASP A 110 -14.65 -5.87 18.07
N ASN A 111 -14.65 -7.09 17.59
CA ASN A 111 -13.46 -7.74 17.05
C ASN A 111 -13.28 -7.38 15.58
N ILE A 112 -12.06 -7.02 15.21
CA ILE A 112 -11.64 -6.70 13.85
C ILE A 112 -10.56 -7.69 13.43
N LEU A 113 -10.79 -8.41 12.34
CA LEU A 113 -9.81 -9.35 11.78
C LEU A 113 -8.84 -8.62 10.87
N THR A 114 -7.58 -9.04 10.88
CA THR A 114 -6.60 -8.78 9.81
C THR A 114 -5.70 -9.97 9.61
N CYS A 115 -5.04 -10.07 8.44
CA CYS A 115 -4.01 -11.08 8.21
C CYS A 115 -2.64 -10.54 8.66
N THR A 116 -1.68 -11.43 8.95
CA THR A 116 -0.30 -11.05 9.28
C THR A 116 0.71 -11.89 8.49
N PRO A 117 1.91 -11.35 8.14
CA PRO A 117 2.35 -9.97 8.40
C PRO A 117 1.48 -8.94 7.67
N ILE A 118 1.33 -7.73 8.22
CA ILE A 118 0.42 -6.70 7.72
C ILE A 118 1.04 -5.30 7.86
N TYR A 119 0.56 -4.34 7.09
CA TYR A 119 0.96 -2.95 7.20
C TYR A 119 0.93 -2.46 8.65
N ASP A 120 2.09 -2.03 9.14
CA ASP A 120 2.38 -1.78 10.56
C ASP A 120 1.43 -0.84 11.32
N PRO A 121 0.77 0.19 10.69
CA PRO A 121 -0.21 0.99 11.40
C PRO A 121 -1.51 0.26 11.78
N TYR A 122 -1.94 -0.76 11.03
CA TYR A 122 -3.27 -1.36 11.23
C TYR A 122 -3.52 -1.87 12.65
N PRO A 123 -2.61 -2.64 13.27
CA PRO A 123 -2.80 -3.09 14.64
C PRO A 123 -3.04 -1.96 15.62
N ASN A 124 -2.31 -0.86 15.46
CA ASN A 124 -2.46 0.32 16.31
C ASN A 124 -3.78 1.06 16.05
N LEU A 125 -4.19 1.22 14.79
CA LEU A 125 -5.47 1.86 14.42
C LEU A 125 -6.66 1.12 15.04
N VAL A 126 -6.67 -0.21 15.01
CA VAL A 126 -7.72 -1.02 15.63
C VAL A 126 -7.74 -0.81 17.15
N LYS A 127 -6.60 -0.93 17.81
CA LYS A 127 -6.49 -0.80 19.28
C LYS A 127 -6.86 0.61 19.75
N THR A 128 -6.33 1.64 19.12
CA THR A 128 -6.60 3.04 19.51
C THR A 128 -8.03 3.48 19.22
N SER A 129 -8.73 2.80 18.30
CA SER A 129 -10.16 3.00 18.07
C SER A 129 -11.06 2.33 19.12
N GLY A 130 -10.48 1.61 20.11
CA GLY A 130 -11.21 0.87 21.15
C GLY A 130 -11.80 -0.46 20.67
N ARG A 131 -11.32 -1.02 19.53
CA ARG A 131 -11.70 -2.32 19.00
C ARG A 131 -10.66 -3.37 19.36
N ASN A 132 -11.08 -4.63 19.38
CA ASN A 132 -10.19 -5.77 19.62
C ASN A 132 -9.58 -6.22 18.30
N LEU A 133 -8.27 -6.40 18.28
CA LEU A 133 -7.54 -6.92 17.12
C LEU A 133 -7.50 -8.45 17.18
N ILE A 134 -8.04 -9.09 16.14
CA ILE A 134 -7.87 -10.53 15.89
C ILE A 134 -6.96 -10.67 14.67
N GLN A 135 -6.02 -11.60 14.71
CA GLN A 135 -5.05 -11.80 13.63
C GLN A 135 -5.05 -13.25 13.15
N THR A 136 -5.11 -13.44 11.83
CA THR A 136 -4.84 -14.71 11.17
C THR A 136 -3.48 -14.64 10.48
N ARG A 137 -2.67 -15.70 10.63
CA ARG A 137 -1.34 -15.72 10.03
C ARG A 137 -1.39 -16.24 8.61
N LEU A 138 -0.79 -15.52 7.69
CA LEU A 138 -0.53 -15.99 6.34
C LEU A 138 0.62 -17.01 6.36
N ILE A 139 0.55 -17.99 5.49
CA ILE A 139 1.57 -19.03 5.31
C ILE A 139 2.46 -18.59 4.14
N GLU A 140 3.76 -18.42 4.41
CA GLU A 140 4.73 -18.19 3.34
C GLU A 140 5.11 -19.53 2.68
N LYS A 141 4.99 -19.56 1.35
CA LYS A 141 5.34 -20.68 0.53
C LYS A 141 5.93 -20.20 -0.80
N ASP A 142 7.15 -20.60 -1.10
CA ASP A 142 7.84 -20.31 -2.36
C ASP A 142 7.85 -18.82 -2.76
N GLY A 143 8.00 -17.93 -1.76
CA GLY A 143 8.02 -16.48 -1.94
C GLY A 143 6.65 -15.83 -2.14
N TYR A 144 5.57 -16.54 -1.82
CA TYR A 144 4.19 -16.07 -1.83
C TYR A 144 3.54 -16.27 -0.47
N TYR A 145 2.43 -15.54 -0.22
CA TYR A 145 1.58 -15.76 0.93
C TYR A 145 0.27 -16.43 0.53
N GLU A 146 -0.15 -17.39 1.34
CA GLU A 146 -1.43 -18.08 1.23
C GLU A 146 -2.20 -17.96 2.56
N PHE A 147 -3.54 -18.05 2.51
CA PHE A 147 -4.37 -18.09 3.72
C PHE A 147 -4.37 -19.49 4.33
N ASP A 148 -4.26 -19.57 5.66
CA ASP A 148 -4.78 -20.71 6.42
C ASP A 148 -6.30 -20.56 6.53
N TRP A 149 -7.02 -21.21 5.63
CA TRP A 149 -8.48 -21.06 5.52
C TRP A 149 -9.22 -21.58 6.77
N HIS A 150 -8.65 -22.55 7.47
CA HIS A 150 -9.23 -23.03 8.72
C HIS A 150 -9.12 -21.98 9.81
N ASP A 151 -7.92 -21.48 10.08
CA ASP A 151 -7.67 -20.42 11.06
C ASP A 151 -8.45 -19.14 10.72
N PHE A 152 -8.45 -18.75 9.43
CA PHE A 152 -9.19 -17.58 8.94
C PHE A 152 -10.69 -17.69 9.22
N SER A 153 -11.33 -18.81 8.82
CA SER A 153 -12.78 -18.99 8.95
C SER A 153 -13.22 -19.05 10.41
N GLU A 154 -12.46 -19.72 11.29
CA GLU A 154 -12.78 -19.80 12.72
C GLU A 154 -12.69 -18.45 13.41
N LYS A 155 -11.64 -17.68 13.13
CA LYS A 155 -11.45 -16.34 13.70
C LYS A 155 -12.48 -15.34 13.18
N LEU A 156 -12.88 -15.46 11.93
CA LEU A 156 -13.83 -14.56 11.28
C LEU A 156 -15.22 -14.60 11.93
N LYS A 157 -15.66 -15.75 12.42
CA LYS A 157 -16.98 -15.95 13.06
C LYS A 157 -17.27 -15.01 14.23
N GLN A 158 -16.24 -14.52 14.90
CA GLN A 158 -16.36 -13.61 16.03
C GLN A 158 -16.10 -12.14 15.70
N CYS A 159 -15.85 -11.81 14.42
CA CYS A 159 -15.46 -10.49 13.97
C CYS A 159 -16.63 -9.71 13.34
N LYS A 160 -16.52 -8.38 13.30
CA LYS A 160 -17.47 -7.48 12.64
C LYS A 160 -16.93 -6.93 11.33
N MET A 161 -15.60 -6.81 11.23
CA MET A 161 -14.94 -6.28 10.05
C MET A 161 -13.63 -7.03 9.80
N PHE A 162 -13.29 -7.19 8.52
CA PHE A 162 -11.99 -7.68 8.06
C PHE A 162 -11.26 -6.55 7.33
N LEU A 163 -10.10 -6.13 7.88
CA LEU A 163 -9.18 -5.18 7.22
C LEU A 163 -8.29 -5.95 6.27
N PHE A 164 -8.48 -5.70 4.99
CA PHE A 164 -7.90 -6.50 3.92
C PHE A 164 -7.11 -5.64 2.93
N PRO A 165 -5.75 -5.67 2.95
CA PRO A 165 -4.96 -5.02 1.91
C PRO A 165 -4.94 -5.87 0.63
N SER A 166 -5.35 -5.27 -0.48
CA SER A 166 -5.40 -5.90 -1.79
C SER A 166 -5.00 -4.91 -2.89
N PRO A 167 -3.77 -4.93 -3.38
CA PRO A 167 -2.65 -5.86 -3.10
C PRO A 167 -2.08 -5.77 -1.68
N HIS A 168 -1.53 -6.89 -1.22
CA HIS A 168 -1.03 -7.03 0.14
C HIS A 168 0.30 -6.30 0.38
N ASN A 169 0.42 -5.63 1.51
CA ASN A 169 1.66 -5.02 2.02
C ASN A 169 1.99 -5.65 3.40
N PRO A 170 3.18 -6.25 3.61
CA PRO A 170 4.44 -5.99 2.89
C PRO A 170 4.77 -6.92 1.70
N GLY A 171 4.07 -8.03 1.49
CA GLY A 171 4.45 -9.06 0.52
C GLY A 171 4.13 -8.76 -0.94
N GLY A 172 3.44 -7.64 -1.26
CA GLY A 172 3.08 -7.29 -2.64
C GLY A 172 2.16 -8.29 -3.33
N MET A 173 1.37 -9.08 -2.56
CA MET A 173 0.52 -10.13 -3.15
C MET A 173 -0.61 -9.51 -3.98
N VAL A 174 -0.66 -9.85 -5.26
CA VAL A 174 -1.86 -9.76 -6.08
C VAL A 174 -2.65 -11.04 -5.86
N TRP A 175 -3.72 -10.95 -5.10
CA TRP A 175 -4.54 -12.13 -4.77
C TRP A 175 -5.22 -12.68 -6.02
N SER A 176 -5.27 -14.01 -6.14
CA SER A 176 -5.99 -14.66 -7.23
C SER A 176 -7.50 -14.45 -7.10
N ARG A 177 -8.22 -14.60 -8.21
CA ARG A 177 -9.70 -14.56 -8.20
C ARG A 177 -10.27 -15.56 -7.19
N GLU A 178 -9.74 -16.77 -7.19
CA GLU A 178 -10.18 -17.86 -6.31
C GLU A 178 -9.98 -17.47 -4.83
N THR A 179 -8.83 -16.88 -4.48
CA THR A 179 -8.56 -16.39 -3.13
C THR A 179 -9.54 -15.29 -2.72
N LEU A 180 -9.78 -14.33 -3.61
CA LEU A 180 -10.71 -13.22 -3.34
C LEU A 180 -12.17 -13.69 -3.21
N GLU A 181 -12.60 -14.61 -4.06
CA GLU A 181 -13.94 -15.22 -3.99
C GLU A 181 -14.11 -16.06 -2.71
N GLN A 182 -13.08 -16.73 -2.27
CA GLN A 182 -13.10 -17.49 -1.01
C GLN A 182 -13.16 -16.57 0.21
N VAL A 183 -12.41 -15.46 0.22
CA VAL A 183 -12.53 -14.39 1.24
C VAL A 183 -13.97 -13.85 1.26
N SER A 184 -14.52 -13.50 0.09
CA SER A 184 -15.89 -12.99 -0.04
C SER A 184 -16.92 -13.99 0.52
N HIS A 185 -16.76 -15.26 0.18
CA HIS A 185 -17.66 -16.34 0.64
C HIS A 185 -17.67 -16.48 2.17
N TYR A 186 -16.49 -16.57 2.81
CA TYR A 186 -16.41 -16.68 4.27
C TYR A 186 -16.95 -15.44 4.98
N CYS A 187 -16.64 -14.25 4.47
CA CYS A 187 -17.14 -13.00 5.03
C CYS A 187 -18.67 -12.90 4.91
N GLN A 188 -19.24 -13.35 3.79
CA GLN A 188 -20.68 -13.41 3.60
C GLN A 188 -21.35 -14.35 4.61
N GLN A 189 -20.81 -15.56 4.78
CA GLN A 189 -21.33 -16.52 5.74
C GLN A 189 -21.31 -16.01 7.17
N ALA A 190 -20.28 -15.24 7.53
CA ALA A 190 -20.09 -14.69 8.87
C ALA A 190 -20.79 -13.31 9.08
N GLY A 191 -21.34 -12.69 8.03
CA GLY A 191 -21.92 -11.34 8.11
C GLY A 191 -20.89 -10.27 8.41
N VAL A 192 -19.65 -10.42 7.91
CA VAL A 192 -18.50 -9.54 8.20
C VAL A 192 -18.30 -8.55 7.06
N ILE A 193 -18.17 -7.25 7.40
CA ILE A 193 -17.85 -6.18 6.45
C ILE A 193 -16.38 -6.29 6.05
N ILE A 194 -16.09 -6.13 4.76
CA ILE A 194 -14.73 -6.12 4.23
C ILE A 194 -14.32 -4.68 3.96
N LEU A 195 -13.27 -4.22 4.61
CA LEU A 195 -12.60 -2.96 4.31
C LEU A 195 -11.36 -3.28 3.47
N SER A 196 -11.51 -3.19 2.14
CA SER A 196 -10.44 -3.48 1.18
C SER A 196 -9.58 -2.24 0.96
N ASP A 197 -8.35 -2.25 1.44
CA ASP A 197 -7.37 -1.21 1.14
C ASP A 197 -6.68 -1.55 -0.18
N GLU A 198 -7.08 -0.83 -1.23
CA GLU A 198 -6.59 -1.03 -2.60
C GLU A 198 -5.64 0.10 -3.05
N VAL A 199 -4.98 0.77 -2.12
CA VAL A 199 -4.07 1.89 -2.43
C VAL A 199 -2.88 1.50 -3.31
N HIS A 200 -2.56 0.21 -3.41
CA HIS A 200 -1.52 -0.34 -4.29
C HIS A 200 -2.06 -0.98 -5.58
N SER A 201 -3.35 -0.91 -5.87
CA SER A 201 -3.98 -1.58 -7.01
C SER A 201 -3.37 -1.21 -8.36
N ASP A 202 -3.17 0.09 -8.61
CA ASP A 202 -2.57 0.61 -9.84
C ASP A 202 -1.06 0.32 -9.96
N LEU A 203 -0.44 -0.26 -8.95
CA LEU A 203 0.96 -0.68 -8.95
C LEU A 203 1.13 -2.20 -9.18
N THR A 204 0.12 -2.83 -9.76
CA THR A 204 0.21 -4.23 -10.22
C THR A 204 1.11 -4.30 -11.44
N LEU A 205 2.20 -5.08 -11.33
CA LEU A 205 3.22 -5.15 -12.37
C LEU A 205 2.77 -5.99 -13.57
N PRO A 206 3.38 -5.81 -14.77
CA PRO A 206 3.06 -6.59 -15.97
C PRO A 206 3.04 -8.11 -15.73
N GLY A 207 2.05 -8.79 -16.27
CA GLY A 207 1.82 -10.23 -16.09
C GLY A 207 0.94 -10.60 -14.89
N LYS A 208 0.53 -9.63 -14.08
CA LYS A 208 -0.48 -9.76 -13.03
C LYS A 208 -1.64 -8.81 -13.29
N ARG A 209 -2.80 -9.08 -12.71
CA ARG A 209 -3.99 -8.21 -12.81
C ARG A 209 -4.66 -8.12 -11.44
N HIS A 210 -4.78 -6.91 -10.93
CA HIS A 210 -5.61 -6.64 -9.75
C HIS A 210 -7.09 -6.74 -10.14
N LEU A 211 -7.89 -7.26 -9.23
CA LEU A 211 -9.35 -7.30 -9.34
C LEU A 211 -9.92 -6.47 -8.20
N PRO A 212 -10.59 -5.33 -8.48
CA PRO A 212 -11.25 -4.55 -7.44
C PRO A 212 -12.27 -5.40 -6.70
N PHE A 213 -12.19 -5.44 -5.38
CA PHE A 213 -12.93 -6.42 -4.58
C PHE A 213 -14.44 -6.38 -4.82
N PHE A 214 -15.02 -5.20 -5.01
CA PHE A 214 -16.46 -5.02 -5.26
C PHE A 214 -16.96 -5.62 -6.58
N THR A 215 -16.05 -6.04 -7.48
CA THR A 215 -16.40 -6.56 -8.82
C THR A 215 -16.52 -8.06 -8.91
N LEU A 216 -16.11 -8.81 -7.88
CA LEU A 216 -15.98 -10.27 -7.94
C LEU A 216 -17.34 -10.98 -8.10
N ASN A 217 -18.30 -10.58 -7.29
CA ASN A 217 -19.66 -11.13 -7.27
C ASN A 217 -20.61 -10.17 -6.52
N GLU A 218 -21.88 -10.53 -6.42
CA GLU A 218 -22.87 -9.68 -5.72
C GLU A 218 -22.57 -9.55 -4.22
N ALA A 219 -22.13 -10.63 -3.56
CA ALA A 219 -21.78 -10.61 -2.14
C ALA A 219 -20.61 -9.66 -1.86
N SER A 220 -19.56 -9.70 -2.67
CA SER A 220 -18.41 -8.80 -2.53
C SER A 220 -18.81 -7.33 -2.68
N GLY A 221 -19.71 -7.04 -3.63
CA GLY A 221 -20.21 -5.67 -3.83
C GLY A 221 -21.11 -5.19 -2.70
N SER A 222 -21.88 -6.09 -2.08
CA SER A 222 -22.81 -5.74 -1.00
C SER A 222 -22.16 -5.60 0.37
N GLN A 223 -20.98 -6.16 0.58
CA GLN A 223 -20.32 -6.21 1.90
C GLN A 223 -18.97 -5.51 1.97
N SER A 224 -18.55 -4.84 0.90
CA SER A 224 -17.23 -4.20 0.88
C SER A 224 -17.28 -2.68 0.81
N ILE A 225 -16.26 -2.10 1.44
CA ILE A 225 -15.81 -0.72 1.24
C ILE A 225 -14.41 -0.83 0.63
N VAL A 226 -14.24 -0.30 -0.58
CA VAL A 226 -12.93 -0.22 -1.23
C VAL A 226 -12.36 1.17 -1.01
N LEU A 227 -11.13 1.24 -0.52
CA LEU A 227 -10.38 2.48 -0.32
C LEU A 227 -9.19 2.52 -1.28
N THR A 228 -9.04 3.62 -2.00
CA THR A 228 -7.90 3.83 -2.89
C THR A 228 -7.42 5.28 -2.89
N SER A 229 -6.27 5.53 -3.50
CA SER A 229 -5.68 6.88 -3.61
C SER A 229 -4.62 6.90 -4.70
N ILE A 230 -4.48 8.04 -5.37
CA ILE A 230 -3.39 8.31 -6.31
C ILE A 230 -2.01 8.43 -5.63
N SER A 231 -1.97 8.46 -4.29
CA SER A 231 -0.78 8.80 -3.51
C SER A 231 0.41 7.85 -3.73
N LYS A 232 0.16 6.56 -3.91
CA LYS A 232 1.21 5.56 -4.13
C LYS A 232 1.59 5.47 -5.61
N THR A 233 0.62 5.46 -6.49
CA THR A 233 0.81 5.30 -7.92
C THR A 233 1.49 6.50 -8.56
N PHE A 234 1.05 7.71 -8.21
CA PHE A 234 1.53 8.95 -8.82
C PHE A 234 2.43 9.79 -7.91
N ASN A 235 2.94 9.17 -6.82
CA ASN A 235 3.90 9.79 -5.91
C ASN A 235 3.43 11.12 -5.29
N THR A 236 2.16 11.18 -4.85
CA THR A 236 1.49 12.37 -4.31
C THR A 236 1.15 12.24 -2.82
N ALA A 237 1.92 11.48 -2.04
CA ALA A 237 1.60 11.19 -0.64
C ALA A 237 1.52 12.44 0.28
N ALA A 238 2.14 13.54 -0.10
CA ALA A 238 2.04 14.81 0.62
C ALA A 238 0.68 15.50 0.43
N ILE A 239 -0.05 15.19 -0.66
CA ILE A 239 -1.38 15.73 -0.95
C ILE A 239 -2.39 14.71 -0.44
N GLN A 240 -2.81 14.90 0.82
CA GLN A 240 -3.66 13.92 1.50
C GLN A 240 -5.08 13.89 0.93
N GLY A 241 -5.59 12.69 0.76
CA GLY A 241 -6.91 12.40 0.27
C GLY A 241 -6.96 11.03 -0.41
N GLY A 242 -8.17 10.61 -0.75
CA GLY A 242 -8.39 9.34 -1.44
C GLY A 242 -9.84 9.22 -1.88
N ILE A 243 -10.20 8.02 -2.27
CA ILE A 243 -11.49 7.67 -2.84
C ILE A 243 -12.00 6.44 -2.10
N ALA A 244 -13.25 6.48 -1.65
CA ALA A 244 -13.99 5.29 -1.26
C ALA A 244 -14.96 4.90 -2.37
N ILE A 245 -15.07 3.60 -2.65
CA ILE A 245 -16.04 3.01 -3.57
C ILE A 245 -16.92 2.06 -2.77
N ILE A 246 -18.20 2.39 -2.65
CA ILE A 246 -19.17 1.61 -1.86
C ILE A 246 -20.41 1.36 -2.72
N LYS A 247 -20.60 0.12 -3.16
CA LYS A 247 -21.72 -0.29 -4.02
C LYS A 247 -23.03 -0.38 -3.23
N ASN A 248 -23.01 -0.93 -2.01
CA ASN A 248 -24.19 -1.12 -1.17
C ASN A 248 -24.72 0.22 -0.64
N ASP A 249 -26.01 0.50 -0.86
CA ASP A 249 -26.66 1.77 -0.51
C ASP A 249 -26.72 2.01 0.99
N GLU A 250 -27.07 1.00 1.78
CA GLU A 250 -27.19 1.11 3.24
C GLU A 250 -25.81 1.35 3.89
N LEU A 251 -24.82 0.54 3.52
CA LEU A 251 -23.44 0.67 4.00
C LEU A 251 -22.86 2.03 3.62
N ARG A 252 -23.12 2.49 2.40
CA ARG A 252 -22.70 3.79 1.89
C ARG A 252 -23.35 4.93 2.66
N HIS A 253 -24.68 4.86 2.86
CA HIS A 253 -25.42 5.88 3.63
C HIS A 253 -24.90 5.96 5.07
N GLN A 254 -24.74 4.83 5.76
CA GLN A 254 -24.27 4.79 7.15
C GLN A 254 -22.85 5.39 7.26
N PHE A 255 -21.94 5.04 6.35
CA PHE A 255 -20.58 5.53 6.37
C PHE A 255 -20.49 7.04 6.09
N TYR A 256 -21.18 7.52 5.04
CA TYR A 256 -21.10 8.96 4.69
C TYR A 256 -21.86 9.84 5.63
N HIS A 257 -22.99 9.40 6.16
CA HIS A 257 -23.68 10.15 7.21
C HIS A 257 -22.77 10.36 8.44
N PHE A 258 -21.95 9.37 8.77
CA PHE A 258 -20.94 9.53 9.82
C PHE A 258 -19.87 10.57 9.44
N LEU A 259 -19.35 10.52 8.21
CA LEU A 259 -18.35 11.48 7.73
C LEU A 259 -18.91 12.92 7.68
N ASP A 260 -20.15 13.09 7.19
CA ASP A 260 -20.84 14.37 7.15
C ASP A 260 -21.00 14.97 8.55
N ASN A 261 -21.43 14.18 9.52
CA ASN A 261 -21.55 14.61 10.91
C ASN A 261 -20.22 14.98 11.56
N CYS A 262 -19.11 14.47 11.04
CA CYS A 262 -17.76 14.81 11.48
C CYS A 262 -17.12 15.94 10.66
N TYR A 263 -17.81 16.52 9.68
CA TYR A 263 -17.26 17.50 8.72
C TYR A 263 -16.02 16.96 7.95
N LEU A 264 -15.99 15.67 7.63
CA LEU A 264 -14.88 14.98 6.97
C LEU A 264 -15.22 14.51 5.55
N ALA A 265 -16.44 14.76 5.09
CA ALA A 265 -16.88 14.45 3.73
C ALA A 265 -16.55 15.55 2.72
N GLU A 266 -16.14 16.73 3.20
CA GLU A 266 -15.77 17.84 2.32
C GLU A 266 -14.56 17.50 1.46
N THR A 267 -14.66 17.87 0.20
CA THR A 267 -13.60 17.59 -0.78
C THR A 267 -12.51 18.66 -0.69
N HIS A 268 -11.29 18.26 -0.92
CA HIS A 268 -10.13 19.14 -0.96
C HIS A 268 -9.77 19.48 -2.42
N SER A 269 -9.83 20.76 -2.80
CA SER A 269 -9.66 21.21 -4.18
C SER A 269 -8.36 20.75 -4.84
N LEU A 270 -7.22 20.79 -4.12
CA LEU A 270 -5.94 20.27 -4.63
C LEU A 270 -6.01 18.76 -4.91
N GLN A 271 -6.66 18.01 -4.03
CA GLN A 271 -6.75 16.58 -4.21
C GLN A 271 -7.69 16.18 -5.36
N GLN A 272 -8.83 16.85 -5.52
CA GLN A 272 -9.72 16.65 -6.67
C GLN A 272 -9.00 16.93 -7.98
N ALA A 273 -8.31 18.05 -8.06
CA ALA A 273 -7.54 18.46 -9.23
C ALA A 273 -6.41 17.45 -9.54
N ALA A 274 -5.73 16.94 -8.50
CA ALA A 274 -4.70 15.93 -8.65
C ALA A 274 -5.27 14.59 -9.14
N ILE A 275 -6.41 14.12 -8.58
CA ILE A 275 -7.09 12.90 -9.03
C ILE A 275 -7.49 13.02 -10.51
N TYR A 276 -8.16 14.10 -10.86
CA TYR A 276 -8.57 14.36 -12.25
C TYR A 276 -7.37 14.31 -13.19
N SER A 277 -6.31 15.07 -12.88
CA SER A 277 -5.12 15.15 -13.74
C SER A 277 -4.39 13.81 -13.84
N ALA A 278 -4.23 13.09 -12.74
CA ALA A 278 -3.56 11.79 -12.69
C ALA A 278 -4.27 10.77 -13.60
N PHE A 279 -5.56 10.60 -13.43
CA PHE A 279 -6.32 9.58 -14.15
C PHE A 279 -6.63 9.98 -15.62
N THR A 280 -6.69 11.28 -15.93
CA THR A 280 -6.96 11.72 -17.29
C THR A 280 -5.70 11.84 -18.15
N HIS A 281 -4.57 12.26 -17.56
CA HIS A 281 -3.42 12.69 -18.35
C HIS A 281 -2.13 11.88 -18.09
N CYS A 282 -2.11 10.97 -17.12
CA CYS A 282 -0.87 10.30 -16.73
C CYS A 282 -0.83 8.79 -17.05
N GLY A 283 -1.69 8.31 -17.95
CA GLY A 283 -1.71 6.89 -18.36
C GLY A 283 -0.38 6.40 -18.91
N ASP A 284 0.24 7.16 -19.82
CA ASP A 284 1.55 6.81 -20.40
C ASP A 284 2.67 6.81 -19.35
N TRP A 285 2.66 7.78 -18.43
CA TRP A 285 3.61 7.84 -17.34
C TRP A 285 3.46 6.61 -16.43
N HIS A 286 2.23 6.23 -16.12
CA HIS A 286 1.91 5.04 -15.33
C HIS A 286 2.43 3.75 -15.97
N GLN A 287 2.18 3.55 -17.28
CA GLN A 287 2.67 2.38 -18.01
C GLN A 287 4.22 2.28 -17.97
N LYS A 288 4.89 3.41 -18.20
CA LYS A 288 6.36 3.49 -18.12
C LYS A 288 6.87 3.23 -16.71
N LEU A 289 6.17 3.72 -15.69
CA LEU A 289 6.49 3.44 -14.28
C LEU A 289 6.42 1.94 -13.98
N LEU A 290 5.33 1.27 -14.36
CA LEU A 290 5.15 -0.16 -14.11
C LEU A 290 6.25 -0.99 -14.79
N ALA A 291 6.63 -0.66 -16.02
CA ALA A 291 7.73 -1.33 -16.71
C ALA A 291 9.06 -1.12 -15.96
N TYR A 292 9.36 0.11 -15.54
CA TYR A 292 10.58 0.42 -14.81
C TYR A 292 10.65 -0.28 -13.45
N LEU A 293 9.54 -0.32 -12.73
CA LEU A 293 9.44 -1.04 -11.46
C LEU A 293 9.61 -2.55 -11.65
N ALA A 294 9.03 -3.13 -12.71
CA ALA A 294 9.21 -4.54 -13.03
C ALA A 294 10.68 -4.88 -13.27
N ASP A 295 11.39 -4.03 -14.00
CA ASP A 295 12.84 -4.18 -14.23
C ASP A 295 13.64 -4.05 -12.93
N ASN A 296 13.26 -3.12 -12.03
CA ASN A 296 13.89 -2.96 -10.73
C ASN A 296 13.69 -4.20 -9.85
N VAL A 297 12.47 -4.73 -9.79
CA VAL A 297 12.16 -5.97 -9.07
C VAL A 297 12.97 -7.14 -9.62
N ALA A 298 12.98 -7.33 -10.95
CA ALA A 298 13.73 -8.41 -11.60
C ALA A 298 15.24 -8.29 -11.30
N TYR A 299 15.79 -7.08 -11.32
CA TYR A 299 17.18 -6.82 -10.97
C TYR A 299 17.49 -7.26 -9.54
N ILE A 300 16.72 -6.80 -8.54
CA ILE A 300 16.96 -7.15 -7.14
C ILE A 300 16.83 -8.66 -6.89
N LYS A 301 15.79 -9.30 -7.43
CA LYS A 301 15.59 -10.75 -7.30
C LYS A 301 16.81 -11.52 -7.82
N ARG A 302 17.27 -11.20 -9.03
CA ARG A 302 18.45 -11.84 -9.64
C ARG A 302 19.73 -11.62 -8.83
N GLU A 303 19.97 -10.39 -8.35
CA GLU A 303 21.17 -10.07 -7.59
C GLU A 303 21.19 -10.75 -6.21
N ILE A 304 20.04 -10.82 -5.53
CA ILE A 304 19.90 -11.53 -4.25
C ILE A 304 20.10 -13.02 -4.46
N GLU A 305 19.41 -13.63 -5.41
CA GLU A 305 19.53 -15.06 -5.71
C GLU A 305 20.99 -15.46 -6.00
N LYS A 306 21.70 -14.66 -6.79
CA LYS A 306 23.07 -14.93 -7.19
C LYS A 306 24.10 -14.72 -6.08
N HIS A 307 23.91 -13.73 -5.22
CA HIS A 307 24.96 -13.25 -4.33
C HIS A 307 24.66 -13.36 -2.85
N CYS A 308 23.40 -13.56 -2.45
CA CYS A 308 22.96 -13.63 -1.06
C CYS A 308 22.03 -14.84 -0.83
N PRO A 309 22.49 -16.09 -1.04
CA PRO A 309 21.63 -17.29 -1.11
C PRO A 309 20.86 -17.61 0.19
N LEU A 310 21.22 -17.00 1.34
CA LEU A 310 20.46 -17.13 2.60
C LEU A 310 19.34 -16.09 2.72
N ILE A 311 19.20 -15.20 1.71
CA ILE A 311 18.10 -14.23 1.62
C ILE A 311 17.24 -14.61 0.42
N SER A 312 15.93 -14.66 0.59
CA SER A 312 14.97 -14.84 -0.49
C SER A 312 14.01 -13.66 -0.56
N VAL A 313 13.28 -13.51 -1.67
CA VAL A 313 12.36 -12.39 -1.88
C VAL A 313 10.93 -12.90 -1.91
N VAL A 314 10.12 -12.45 -0.95
CA VAL A 314 8.67 -12.63 -0.94
C VAL A 314 8.05 -11.48 -1.73
N TYR A 315 7.39 -11.81 -2.85
CA TYR A 315 6.80 -10.79 -3.72
C TYR A 315 5.75 -11.35 -4.68
N GLY A 316 4.52 -10.88 -4.54
CA GLY A 316 3.36 -11.37 -5.30
C GLY A 316 3.00 -10.61 -6.58
N GLY A 317 3.78 -9.61 -6.99
CA GLY A 317 3.60 -8.93 -8.27
C GLY A 317 2.98 -7.53 -8.22
N ALA A 318 2.87 -6.92 -7.06
CA ALA A 318 2.41 -5.54 -6.94
C ALA A 318 3.28 -4.70 -6.03
N SER A 319 3.20 -3.38 -6.21
CA SER A 319 3.94 -2.38 -5.46
C SER A 319 5.44 -2.35 -5.79
N TYR A 320 6.11 -1.37 -5.24
CA TYR A 320 7.58 -1.21 -5.26
C TYR A 320 8.21 -1.65 -3.93
N LEU A 321 7.51 -2.48 -3.17
CA LEU A 321 7.94 -2.98 -1.86
C LEU A 321 8.21 -4.48 -1.97
N LEU A 322 9.45 -4.88 -1.67
CA LEU A 322 9.86 -6.28 -1.59
C LEU A 322 10.03 -6.67 -0.13
N PHE A 323 9.60 -7.86 0.23
CA PHE A 323 9.79 -8.40 1.57
C PHE A 323 10.88 -9.46 1.53
N LEU A 324 12.03 -9.14 2.11
CA LEU A 324 13.22 -9.99 2.09
C LEU A 324 13.16 -10.96 3.27
N ASN A 325 13.06 -12.25 2.99
CA ASN A 325 13.16 -13.30 4.00
C ASN A 325 14.63 -13.66 4.22
N ALA A 326 15.15 -13.33 5.39
CA ALA A 326 16.52 -13.59 5.82
C ALA A 326 16.61 -14.58 7.00
N VAL A 327 15.55 -15.35 7.26
CA VAL A 327 15.48 -16.34 8.36
C VAL A 327 16.65 -17.33 8.29
N LYS A 328 17.07 -17.73 7.07
CA LYS A 328 18.20 -18.65 6.84
C LYS A 328 19.56 -18.07 7.27
N MET A 329 19.65 -16.76 7.50
CA MET A 329 20.89 -16.16 8.06
C MET A 329 21.11 -16.52 9.54
N GLY A 330 20.09 -17.06 10.23
CA GLY A 330 20.19 -17.44 11.63
C GLY A 330 20.31 -16.26 12.61
N LEU A 331 19.98 -15.04 12.17
CA LEU A 331 20.03 -13.82 12.96
C LEU A 331 18.67 -13.56 13.62
N ASN A 332 18.67 -13.11 14.88
CA ASN A 332 17.47 -12.53 15.46
C ASN A 332 17.18 -11.14 14.86
N ASP A 333 15.98 -10.58 15.10
CA ASP A 333 15.54 -9.32 14.48
C ASP A 333 16.47 -8.12 14.79
N ALA A 334 17.04 -8.06 15.99
CA ALA A 334 17.98 -7.01 16.36
C ALA A 334 19.31 -7.16 15.60
N GLN A 335 19.85 -8.37 15.53
CA GLN A 335 21.06 -8.66 14.76
C GLN A 335 20.85 -8.46 13.26
N LEU A 336 19.67 -8.79 12.73
CA LEU A 336 19.32 -8.57 11.34
C LEU A 336 19.24 -7.08 11.01
N SER A 337 18.62 -6.29 11.89
CA SER A 337 18.59 -4.83 11.76
C SER A 337 19.98 -4.23 11.82
N ASP A 338 20.84 -4.68 12.74
CA ASP A 338 22.23 -4.24 12.86
C ASP A 338 23.04 -4.55 11.61
N PHE A 339 22.90 -5.76 11.05
CA PHE A 339 23.52 -6.15 9.79
C PHE A 339 23.14 -5.19 8.65
N PHE A 340 21.85 -4.91 8.45
CA PHE A 340 21.44 -4.02 7.36
C PHE A 340 21.86 -2.57 7.60
N VAL A 341 21.78 -2.06 8.83
CA VAL A 341 22.08 -0.65 9.14
C VAL A 341 23.58 -0.39 9.20
N HIS A 342 24.35 -1.20 9.92
CA HIS A 342 25.75 -0.90 10.22
C HIS A 342 26.74 -1.62 9.31
N GLU A 343 26.47 -2.85 8.89
CA GLU A 343 27.36 -3.59 7.98
C GLU A 343 27.03 -3.28 6.51
N ALA A 344 25.76 -3.40 6.09
CA ALA A 344 25.35 -3.12 4.71
C ALA A 344 25.03 -1.64 4.44
N LYS A 345 24.91 -0.79 5.46
CA LYS A 345 24.55 0.62 5.36
C LYS A 345 23.29 0.88 4.53
N LEU A 346 22.26 0.07 4.79
CA LEU A 346 20.96 0.14 4.17
C LEU A 346 19.88 0.40 5.22
N GLY A 347 19.13 1.49 5.08
CA GLY A 347 17.96 1.80 5.91
C GLY A 347 16.73 1.11 5.35
N LEU A 348 16.40 -0.09 5.85
CA LEU A 348 15.23 -0.87 5.49
C LEU A 348 14.21 -0.89 6.65
N SER A 349 12.95 -1.26 6.36
CA SER A 349 11.96 -1.44 7.44
C SER A 349 12.09 -2.84 8.05
N PRO A 350 12.30 -2.99 9.38
CA PRO A 350 12.34 -4.30 10.04
C PRO A 350 11.04 -5.07 9.86
N GLY A 351 11.15 -6.35 9.54
CA GLY A 351 9.98 -7.20 9.27
C GLY A 351 9.11 -7.43 10.50
N ALA A 352 9.70 -7.53 11.69
CA ALA A 352 8.99 -7.74 12.95
C ALA A 352 7.91 -6.66 13.24
N GLN A 353 8.05 -5.44 12.73
CA GLN A 353 7.03 -4.38 12.88
C GLN A 353 5.72 -4.70 12.17
N TYR A 354 5.73 -5.61 11.19
CA TYR A 354 4.52 -6.04 10.45
C TYR A 354 3.73 -7.14 11.18
N GLY A 355 4.16 -7.51 12.39
CA GLY A 355 3.50 -8.50 13.23
C GLY A 355 3.92 -9.94 12.96
N PRO A 356 3.19 -10.92 13.52
CA PRO A 356 3.54 -12.34 13.43
C PRO A 356 3.78 -12.81 11.99
N GLY A 357 4.90 -13.48 11.76
CA GLY A 357 5.36 -13.90 10.42
C GLY A 357 6.24 -12.88 9.71
N GLY A 358 6.51 -11.74 10.35
CA GLY A 358 7.46 -10.75 9.85
C GLY A 358 8.86 -10.88 10.47
N GLU A 359 9.01 -11.71 11.50
CA GLU A 359 10.30 -11.96 12.15
C GLU A 359 11.31 -12.53 11.13
N GLY A 360 12.57 -12.09 11.22
CA GLY A 360 13.62 -12.50 10.29
C GLY A 360 13.49 -11.93 8.87
N HIS A 361 12.62 -10.93 8.69
CA HIS A 361 12.42 -10.27 7.39
C HIS A 361 12.82 -8.79 7.42
N MET A 362 13.03 -8.22 6.21
CA MET A 362 13.22 -6.78 6.00
C MET A 362 12.42 -6.32 4.78
N ARG A 363 11.75 -5.15 4.84
CA ARG A 363 11.06 -4.59 3.68
C ARG A 363 11.94 -3.58 2.96
N LEU A 364 12.19 -3.85 1.69
CA LEU A 364 12.98 -3.03 0.76
C LEU A 364 12.07 -2.27 -0.21
N ASN A 365 12.25 -0.97 -0.35
CA ASN A 365 11.60 -0.14 -1.36
C ASN A 365 12.49 -0.06 -2.62
N VAL A 366 11.96 -0.45 -3.78
CA VAL A 366 12.64 -0.39 -5.09
C VAL A 366 12.10 0.72 -6.00
N GLY A 367 11.27 1.61 -5.48
CA GLY A 367 10.72 2.79 -6.17
C GLY A 367 11.73 3.94 -6.24
N CYS A 368 12.91 3.68 -6.79
CA CYS A 368 14.00 4.63 -6.93
C CYS A 368 14.77 4.38 -8.23
N PRO A 369 15.65 5.32 -8.68
CA PRO A 369 16.50 5.12 -9.84
C PRO A 369 17.35 3.86 -9.74
N ARG A 370 17.57 3.18 -10.88
CA ARG A 370 18.36 1.94 -10.96
C ARG A 370 19.75 2.07 -10.35
N SER A 371 20.39 3.22 -10.50
CA SER A 371 21.72 3.50 -9.92
C SER A 371 21.74 3.38 -8.39
N VAL A 372 20.66 3.78 -7.73
CA VAL A 372 20.48 3.64 -6.27
C VAL A 372 20.40 2.15 -5.86
N LEU A 373 19.70 1.34 -6.63
CA LEU A 373 19.62 -0.10 -6.37
C LEU A 373 20.94 -0.84 -6.67
N VAL A 374 21.69 -0.40 -7.66
CA VAL A 374 23.04 -0.92 -7.94
C VAL A 374 23.95 -0.68 -6.75
N GLU A 375 23.94 0.53 -6.20
CA GLU A 375 24.68 0.88 -4.98
C GLU A 375 24.21 0.07 -3.78
N ALA A 376 22.90 -0.05 -3.57
CA ALA A 376 22.32 -0.87 -2.49
C ALA A 376 22.80 -2.32 -2.56
N MET A 377 22.77 -2.92 -3.75
CA MET A 377 23.22 -4.30 -3.95
C MET A 377 24.74 -4.45 -3.80
N SER A 378 25.52 -3.45 -4.21
CA SER A 378 26.98 -3.44 -3.98
C SER A 378 27.30 -3.52 -2.49
N ARG A 379 26.66 -2.67 -1.67
CA ARG A 379 26.80 -2.64 -0.21
C ARG A 379 26.37 -3.96 0.44
N LEU A 380 25.17 -4.44 0.07
CA LEU A 380 24.63 -5.70 0.61
C LEU A 380 25.57 -6.89 0.33
N LYS A 381 26.07 -7.00 -0.91
CA LYS A 381 27.01 -8.07 -1.30
C LYS A 381 28.29 -8.04 -0.48
N ALA A 382 28.90 -6.87 -0.32
CA ALA A 382 30.13 -6.70 0.44
C ALA A 382 29.93 -7.13 1.91
N ALA A 383 28.88 -6.64 2.57
CA ALA A 383 28.55 -7.01 3.95
C ALA A 383 28.26 -8.52 4.09
N TYR A 384 27.48 -9.07 3.15
CA TYR A 384 27.14 -10.49 3.14
C TYR A 384 28.38 -11.38 3.02
N GLN A 385 29.31 -11.08 2.10
CA GLN A 385 30.56 -11.82 1.91
C GLN A 385 31.47 -11.70 3.14
N THR A 386 31.61 -10.54 3.72
CA THR A 386 32.41 -10.34 4.95
C THR A 386 31.89 -11.25 6.06
N ARG A 387 30.56 -11.33 6.23
CA ARG A 387 29.94 -12.14 7.28
C ARG A 387 30.04 -13.64 7.02
N GLN A 388 30.05 -14.09 5.77
CA GLN A 388 30.24 -15.52 5.44
C GLN A 388 31.69 -15.98 5.68
N ASN A 389 32.64 -15.07 5.70
CA ASN A 389 34.07 -15.36 5.89
C ASN A 389 34.51 -15.21 7.37
N ALA A 390 33.64 -14.68 8.25
CA ALA A 390 33.89 -14.51 9.67
C ALA A 390 33.38 -15.69 10.49
#